data_669e61d1e1dfcd7ce937ace2d7162c40
#
_entry.id   669e61d1e1dfcd7ce937ace2d7162c40
#
_cell.length_a   1.000
_cell.length_b   1.000
_cell.length_c   1.000
_cell.angle_alpha   90.00
_cell.angle_beta   90.00
_cell.angle_gamma   90.00
#
_symmetry.space_group_name_H-M   'P 1'
#
loop_
_entity.id
_entity.type
_entity.pdbx_description
1 polymer ?
#
loop_
_entity_poly.entity_id
_entity_poly.type
_entity_poly.pdbx_seq_one_letter_code
_entity_poly.pdbx_strand_id
1 'polypeptide(L)'
;MLVREVLNKDVIKVHPSTSLAELLDLFKEFHTFPMVPVVDAENRLIGKVSFENFLEVFQPHGEETKRLLKAASFVDQEEPLSIFDVDITPEMGMLFIVDDLMDTRVITIRGDSSLEEAYNLMKIHNLEHLPVVEAENRLVGMLGVFDIILAIFKERGILE
;
A
#
# COMPACT_ATOMS: atom_id res chain seq x y z
N MET A 1 -3.15 -11.64 23.23
CA MET A 1 -3.78 -11.82 21.90
C MET A 1 -2.71 -11.92 20.82
N LEU A 2 -2.92 -12.82 19.91
CA LEU A 2 -2.06 -13.01 18.75
C LEU A 2 -2.66 -12.32 17.51
N VAL A 3 -1.79 -11.94 16.57
CA VAL A 3 -2.19 -11.30 15.32
C VAL A 3 -3.25 -12.11 14.58
N ARG A 4 -3.11 -13.44 14.50
CA ARG A 4 -4.07 -14.33 13.80
C ARG A 4 -5.49 -14.33 14.38
N GLU A 5 -5.67 -13.85 15.61
CA GLU A 5 -6.98 -13.77 16.26
C GLU A 5 -7.75 -12.52 15.87
N VAL A 6 -7.04 -11.52 15.32
CA VAL A 6 -7.58 -10.17 15.09
C VAL A 6 -7.52 -9.74 13.62
N LEU A 7 -6.60 -10.30 12.82
CA LEU A 7 -6.39 -9.89 11.44
C LEU A 7 -7.66 -9.97 10.59
N ASN A 8 -7.77 -9.06 9.64
CA ASN A 8 -8.80 -9.11 8.61
C ASN A 8 -8.34 -10.06 7.48
N LYS A 9 -9.14 -11.09 7.21
CA LYS A 9 -8.88 -12.08 6.15
C LYS A 9 -9.48 -11.68 4.80
N ASP A 10 -10.50 -10.82 4.82
CA ASP A 10 -11.18 -10.34 3.62
C ASP A 10 -10.42 -9.15 3.04
N VAL A 11 -9.29 -9.43 2.41
CA VAL A 11 -8.39 -8.42 1.87
C VAL A 11 -8.45 -8.42 0.36
N ILE A 12 -8.66 -7.24 -0.22
CA ILE A 12 -8.49 -7.04 -1.65
C ILE A 12 -6.99 -7.04 -1.93
N LYS A 13 -6.56 -7.97 -2.76
CA LYS A 13 -5.18 -8.13 -3.22
C LYS A 13 -5.14 -8.10 -4.73
N VAL A 14 -4.03 -7.64 -5.27
CA VAL A 14 -3.82 -7.55 -6.71
C VAL A 14 -2.57 -8.30 -7.13
N HIS A 15 -2.44 -8.48 -8.44
CA HIS A 15 -1.26 -9.13 -9.03
C HIS A 15 -0.38 -8.08 -9.73
N PRO A 16 0.90 -8.40 -10.01
CA PRO A 16 1.78 -7.48 -10.73
C PRO A 16 1.25 -7.06 -12.10
N SER A 17 0.48 -7.93 -12.75
CA SER A 17 -0.12 -7.69 -14.07
C SER A 17 -1.45 -6.93 -14.05
N THR A 18 -1.99 -6.66 -12.85
CA THR A 18 -3.21 -5.88 -12.72
C THR A 18 -3.00 -4.48 -13.30
N SER A 19 -3.88 -4.05 -14.22
CA SER A 19 -3.77 -2.73 -14.84
C SER A 19 -4.15 -1.61 -13.87
N LEU A 20 -3.68 -0.40 -14.15
CA LEU A 20 -4.05 0.78 -13.39
C LEU A 20 -5.57 0.99 -13.39
N ALA A 21 -6.21 0.78 -14.52
CA ALA A 21 -7.68 0.89 -14.63
C ALA A 21 -8.41 -0.12 -13.75
N GLU A 22 -7.96 -1.37 -13.72
CA GLU A 22 -8.51 -2.41 -12.84
C GLU A 22 -8.30 -2.07 -11.38
N LEU A 23 -7.12 -1.58 -11.01
CA LEU A 23 -6.79 -1.15 -9.66
C LEU A 23 -7.74 -0.03 -9.20
N LEU A 24 -7.94 0.98 -10.03
CA LEU A 24 -8.87 2.08 -9.74
C LEU A 24 -10.31 1.61 -9.61
N ASP A 25 -10.73 0.73 -10.49
CA ASP A 25 -12.10 0.18 -10.49
C ASP A 25 -12.41 -0.58 -9.19
N LEU A 26 -11.43 -1.31 -8.64
CA LEU A 26 -11.56 -2.01 -7.36
C LEU A 26 -11.83 -1.06 -6.18
N PHE A 27 -11.29 0.15 -6.23
CA PHE A 27 -11.34 1.09 -5.11
C PHE A 27 -12.15 2.36 -5.36
N LYS A 28 -12.83 2.47 -6.50
CA LYS A 28 -13.60 3.69 -6.87
C LYS A 28 -14.73 4.05 -5.89
N GLU A 29 -15.27 3.07 -5.16
CA GLU A 29 -16.31 3.28 -4.15
C GLU A 29 -15.75 3.57 -2.75
N PHE A 30 -14.43 3.49 -2.58
CA PHE A 30 -13.78 3.82 -1.32
C PHE A 30 -13.47 5.32 -1.25
N HIS A 31 -13.65 5.91 -0.07
CA HIS A 31 -13.32 7.32 0.15
C HIS A 31 -11.82 7.58 0.26
N THR A 32 -11.07 6.55 0.63
CA THR A 32 -9.61 6.60 0.74
C THR A 32 -9.00 5.42 0.02
N PHE A 33 -7.77 5.59 -0.49
CA PHE A 33 -7.02 4.49 -1.08
C PHE A 33 -6.21 3.79 0.02
N PRO A 34 -6.51 2.52 0.31
CA PRO A 34 -5.78 1.75 1.33
C PRO A 34 -4.41 1.30 0.82
N MET A 35 -3.61 0.72 1.71
CA MET A 35 -2.47 -0.06 1.28
C MET A 35 -2.96 -1.39 0.69
N VAL A 36 -2.59 -1.65 -0.57
CA VAL A 36 -3.04 -2.83 -1.31
C VAL A 36 -1.89 -3.82 -1.43
N PRO A 37 -2.01 -5.04 -0.89
CA PRO A 37 -0.99 -6.06 -1.05
C PRO A 37 -0.98 -6.61 -2.47
N VAL A 38 0.23 -6.85 -2.98
CA VAL A 38 0.48 -7.44 -4.29
C VAL A 38 1.03 -8.85 -4.09
N VAL A 39 0.38 -9.82 -4.69
CA VAL A 39 0.73 -11.24 -4.54
C VAL A 39 1.02 -11.88 -5.89
N ASP A 40 1.83 -12.94 -5.88
CA ASP A 40 2.08 -13.78 -7.04
C ASP A 40 0.98 -14.86 -7.22
N ALA A 41 1.16 -15.76 -8.20
CA ALA A 41 0.20 -16.81 -8.49
C ALA A 41 0.03 -17.83 -7.34
N GLU A 42 1.01 -17.96 -6.46
CA GLU A 42 0.98 -18.82 -5.27
C GLU A 42 0.55 -18.08 -3.99
N ASN A 43 -0.01 -16.87 -4.14
CA ASN A 43 -0.44 -16.01 -3.03
C ASN A 43 0.71 -15.55 -2.10
N ARG A 44 1.94 -15.53 -2.61
CA ARG A 44 3.08 -14.96 -1.88
C ARG A 44 3.09 -13.45 -2.02
N LEU A 45 3.31 -12.77 -0.92
CA LEU A 45 3.41 -11.31 -0.91
C LEU A 45 4.72 -10.88 -1.60
N ILE A 46 4.61 -10.08 -2.65
CA ILE A 46 5.76 -9.59 -3.43
C ILE A 46 5.88 -8.08 -3.44
N GLY A 47 4.87 -7.37 -3.00
CA GLY A 47 4.88 -5.91 -2.97
C GLY A 47 3.63 -5.33 -2.35
N LYS A 48 3.57 -4.02 -2.37
CA LYS A 48 2.40 -3.24 -1.96
C LYS A 48 2.21 -2.03 -2.87
N VAL A 49 0.98 -1.57 -3.00
CA VAL A 49 0.66 -0.28 -3.60
C VAL A 49 0.01 0.59 -2.53
N SER A 50 0.60 1.76 -2.28
CA SER A 50 0.06 2.77 -1.41
C SER A 50 -0.36 4.00 -2.21
N PHE A 51 -1.08 4.93 -1.56
CA PHE A 51 -1.48 6.17 -2.19
C PHE A 51 -0.30 6.97 -2.75
N GLU A 52 0.83 6.96 -2.07
CA GLU A 52 2.05 7.65 -2.50
C GLU A 52 2.60 7.06 -3.80
N ASN A 53 2.61 5.73 -3.94
CA ASN A 53 3.01 5.08 -5.20
C ASN A 53 2.12 5.52 -6.36
N PHE A 54 0.85 5.71 -6.08
CA PHE A 54 -0.13 6.16 -7.05
C PHE A 54 0.16 7.57 -7.55
N LEU A 55 0.46 8.49 -6.64
CA LEU A 55 0.81 9.87 -6.98
C LEU A 55 2.07 9.97 -7.83
N GLU A 56 3.03 9.07 -7.65
CA GLU A 56 4.27 9.04 -8.44
C GLU A 56 4.01 8.87 -9.94
N VAL A 57 2.92 8.21 -10.33
CA VAL A 57 2.53 8.07 -11.75
C VAL A 57 2.22 9.42 -12.37
N PHE A 58 1.64 10.32 -11.59
CA PHE A 58 1.26 11.66 -12.05
C PHE A 58 2.35 12.71 -11.80
N GLN A 59 3.46 12.30 -11.22
CA GLN A 59 4.66 13.11 -11.01
C GLN A 59 5.84 12.39 -11.68
N PRO A 60 5.96 12.45 -13.01
CA PRO A 60 6.96 11.69 -13.78
C PRO A 60 8.40 12.03 -13.41
N HIS A 61 8.62 13.05 -12.59
CA HIS A 61 9.92 13.45 -12.08
C HIS A 61 9.89 13.31 -10.56
N GLY A 62 10.36 12.16 -10.05
CA GLY A 62 10.60 11.98 -8.62
C GLY A 62 11.48 13.10 -8.04
N GLU A 63 11.49 13.28 -6.73
CA GLU A 63 12.25 14.35 -6.07
C GLU A 63 13.75 14.33 -6.45
N GLU A 64 14.35 13.16 -6.63
CA GLU A 64 15.73 13.04 -7.10
C GLU A 64 15.92 13.59 -8.49
N THR A 65 15.00 13.30 -9.41
CA THR A 65 15.03 13.82 -10.76
C THR A 65 14.82 15.33 -10.76
N LYS A 66 13.93 15.84 -9.90
CA LYS A 66 13.75 17.29 -9.70
C LYS A 66 15.01 17.96 -9.17
N ARG A 67 15.71 17.35 -8.23
CA ARG A 67 17.00 17.86 -7.71
C ARG A 67 18.06 17.90 -8.79
N LEU A 68 18.17 16.85 -9.59
CA LEU A 68 19.11 16.77 -10.71
C LEU A 68 18.82 17.81 -11.77
N LEU A 69 17.55 17.99 -12.13
CA LEU A 69 17.12 19.00 -13.10
C LEU A 69 17.35 20.42 -12.60
N LYS A 70 17.12 20.70 -11.33
CA LYS A 70 17.44 22.00 -10.70
C LYS A 70 18.94 22.27 -10.66
N ALA A 71 19.76 21.26 -10.35
CA ALA A 71 21.20 21.39 -10.31
C ALA A 71 21.82 21.64 -11.70
N ALA A 72 21.19 21.12 -12.75
CA ALA A 72 21.66 21.27 -14.12
C ALA A 72 21.33 22.62 -14.77
N SER A 73 20.56 23.48 -14.14
CA SER A 73 20.15 24.83 -14.61
C SER A 73 19.44 24.87 -15.98
N PHE A 74 18.95 23.72 -16.46
CA PHE A 74 18.32 23.61 -17.79
C PHE A 74 16.79 23.67 -17.77
N VAL A 75 16.18 23.72 -16.58
CA VAL A 75 14.74 23.77 -16.45
C VAL A 75 14.38 25.11 -15.84
N ASP A 76 13.56 25.87 -16.57
CA ASP A 76 12.84 26.98 -15.96
C ASP A 76 12.18 26.48 -14.67
N GLN A 77 12.18 27.30 -13.64
CA GLN A 77 11.58 27.01 -12.35
C GLN A 77 10.04 26.91 -12.47
N GLU A 78 9.56 26.10 -13.39
CA GLU A 78 8.14 25.79 -13.45
C GLU A 78 7.80 24.94 -12.24
N GLU A 79 6.74 25.33 -11.56
CA GLU A 79 6.15 24.57 -10.46
C GLU A 79 5.91 23.12 -10.90
N PRO A 80 6.03 22.14 -9.99
CA PRO A 80 5.74 20.77 -10.34
C PRO A 80 4.35 20.70 -10.97
N LEU A 81 4.26 20.01 -12.12
CA LEU A 81 3.00 19.81 -12.84
C LEU A 81 1.94 19.33 -11.85
N SER A 82 0.83 20.03 -11.79
CA SER A 82 -0.34 19.57 -11.08
C SER A 82 -0.87 18.31 -11.74
N ILE A 83 -1.53 17.45 -10.98
CA ILE A 83 -2.25 16.30 -11.54
C ILE A 83 -3.20 16.71 -12.67
N PHE A 84 -3.70 17.95 -12.64
CA PHE A 84 -4.58 18.50 -13.69
C PHE A 84 -3.84 18.89 -14.97
N ASP A 85 -2.52 19.03 -14.91
CA ASP A 85 -1.69 19.39 -16.05
C ASP A 85 -1.14 18.15 -16.79
N VAL A 86 -1.32 16.96 -16.23
CA VAL A 86 -0.89 15.71 -16.85
C VAL A 86 -1.92 15.29 -17.89
N ASP A 87 -1.45 15.01 -19.10
CA ASP A 87 -2.28 14.48 -20.18
C ASP A 87 -2.58 12.99 -19.89
N ILE A 88 -3.70 12.75 -19.21
CA ILE A 88 -4.15 11.41 -18.85
C ILE A 88 -4.98 10.86 -20.02
N THR A 89 -4.45 9.87 -20.69
CA THR A 89 -5.12 9.19 -21.80
C THR A 89 -5.74 7.87 -21.35
N PRO A 90 -6.80 7.37 -22.03
CA PRO A 90 -7.37 6.05 -21.73
C PRO A 90 -6.34 4.91 -21.80
N GLU A 91 -5.36 5.03 -22.70
CA GLU A 91 -4.28 4.04 -22.87
C GLU A 91 -3.41 3.91 -21.62
N MET A 92 -3.23 4.98 -20.87
CA MET A 92 -2.46 4.95 -19.61
C MET A 92 -3.06 3.99 -18.59
N GLY A 93 -4.39 3.89 -18.53
CA GLY A 93 -5.08 2.96 -17.66
C GLY A 93 -4.83 1.48 -18.00
N MET A 94 -4.52 1.19 -19.25
CA MET A 94 -4.24 -0.15 -19.76
C MET A 94 -2.75 -0.49 -19.77
N LEU A 95 -1.91 0.47 -20.09
CA LEU A 95 -0.46 0.29 -20.25
C LEU A 95 0.29 0.27 -18.93
N PHE A 96 -0.16 1.05 -17.94
CA PHE A 96 0.42 0.99 -16.60
C PHE A 96 -0.16 -0.20 -15.83
N ILE A 97 0.72 -1.00 -15.25
CA ILE A 97 0.37 -2.15 -14.41
C ILE A 97 0.92 -1.99 -13.00
N VAL A 98 0.40 -2.77 -12.07
CA VAL A 98 0.81 -2.73 -10.65
C VAL A 98 2.32 -2.93 -10.49
N ASP A 99 2.95 -3.75 -11.31
CA ASP A 99 4.40 -3.96 -11.27
C ASP A 99 5.21 -2.66 -11.47
N ASP A 100 4.68 -1.71 -12.24
CA ASP A 100 5.30 -0.40 -12.47
C ASP A 100 5.18 0.53 -11.25
N LEU A 101 4.24 0.27 -10.36
CA LEU A 101 3.86 1.13 -9.23
C LEU A 101 4.33 0.60 -7.88
N MET A 102 4.32 -0.71 -7.70
CA MET A 102 4.47 -1.33 -6.39
C MET A 102 5.82 -1.06 -5.75
N ASP A 103 5.80 -0.94 -4.43
CA ASP A 103 7.00 -1.00 -3.61
C ASP A 103 7.23 -2.45 -3.17
N THR A 104 8.42 -2.98 -3.43
CA THR A 104 8.79 -4.34 -3.05
C THR A 104 9.31 -4.44 -1.62
N ARG A 105 9.57 -3.31 -0.98
CA ARG A 105 10.00 -3.25 0.42
C ARG A 105 8.77 -3.22 1.32
N VAL A 106 8.32 -4.38 1.74
CA VAL A 106 7.12 -4.52 2.55
C VAL A 106 7.49 -5.02 3.93
N ILE A 107 7.05 -4.28 4.95
CA ILE A 107 7.16 -4.71 6.34
C ILE A 107 5.96 -5.60 6.65
N THR A 108 6.22 -6.80 7.12
CA THR A 108 5.22 -7.81 7.40
C THR A 108 5.28 -8.26 8.85
N ILE A 109 4.23 -8.95 9.29
CA ILE A 109 4.19 -9.62 10.59
C ILE A 109 3.64 -11.03 10.42
N ARG A 110 3.98 -11.91 11.33
CA ARG A 110 3.45 -13.28 11.34
C ARG A 110 2.18 -13.38 12.17
N GLY A 111 1.32 -14.33 11.83
CA GLY A 111 0.07 -14.56 12.55
C GLY A 111 0.28 -15.03 14.00
N ASP A 112 1.42 -15.65 14.31
CA ASP A 112 1.79 -16.10 15.65
C ASP A 112 2.50 -15.04 16.50
N SER A 113 2.76 -13.85 15.96
CA SER A 113 3.24 -12.70 16.74
C SER A 113 2.15 -12.11 17.63
N SER A 114 2.58 -11.42 18.69
CA SER A 114 1.65 -10.70 19.56
C SER A 114 1.15 -9.40 18.92
N LEU A 115 -0.01 -8.93 19.37
CA LEU A 115 -0.52 -7.61 18.95
C LEU A 115 0.40 -6.47 19.41
N GLU A 116 1.07 -6.65 20.54
CA GLU A 116 2.03 -5.67 21.04
C GLU A 116 3.25 -5.54 20.12
N GLU A 117 3.79 -6.65 19.64
CA GLU A 117 4.86 -6.64 18.64
C GLU A 117 4.42 -5.94 17.36
N ALA A 118 3.22 -6.25 16.87
CA ALA A 118 2.65 -5.62 15.68
C ALA A 118 2.52 -4.10 15.86
N TYR A 119 1.97 -3.67 16.99
CA TYR A 119 1.80 -2.26 17.29
C TYR A 119 3.15 -1.51 17.36
N ASN A 120 4.14 -2.11 18.00
CA ASN A 120 5.47 -1.54 18.09
C ASN A 120 6.13 -1.40 16.71
N LEU A 121 5.95 -2.41 15.85
CA LEU A 121 6.45 -2.40 14.48
C LEU A 121 5.79 -1.27 13.66
N MET A 122 4.48 -1.11 13.79
CA MET A 122 3.73 -0.02 13.15
C MET A 122 4.23 1.35 13.62
N LYS A 123 4.49 1.51 14.91
CA LYS A 123 5.02 2.77 15.47
C LYS A 123 6.41 3.10 14.94
N ILE A 124 7.32 2.13 14.96
CA ILE A 124 8.71 2.32 14.53
C ILE A 124 8.77 2.75 13.06
N HIS A 125 7.93 2.18 12.22
CA HIS A 125 7.93 2.42 10.79
C HIS A 125 6.86 3.42 10.32
N ASN A 126 6.12 4.01 11.26
CA ASN A 126 5.02 4.94 10.97
C ASN A 126 3.99 4.35 9.99
N LEU A 127 3.53 3.15 10.28
CA LEU A 127 2.56 2.40 9.47
C LEU A 127 1.23 2.28 10.19
N GLU A 128 0.15 2.31 9.43
CA GLU A 128 -1.21 2.08 9.94
C GLU A 128 -1.70 0.66 9.67
N HIS A 129 -1.04 -0.05 8.75
CA HIS A 129 -1.40 -1.40 8.34
C HIS A 129 -0.15 -2.26 8.15
N LEU A 130 -0.28 -3.55 8.47
CA LEU A 130 0.74 -4.56 8.21
C LEU A 130 0.12 -5.74 7.47
N PRO A 131 0.71 -6.19 6.36
CA PRO A 131 0.39 -7.50 5.80
C PRO A 131 0.81 -8.59 6.78
N VAL A 132 -0.07 -9.55 6.97
CA VAL A 132 0.20 -10.74 7.79
C VAL A 132 0.52 -11.90 6.88
N VAL A 133 1.67 -12.52 7.10
CA VAL A 133 2.17 -13.62 6.28
C VAL A 133 2.44 -14.86 7.13
N GLU A 134 2.42 -16.01 6.48
CA GLU A 134 2.83 -17.30 7.03
C GLU A 134 3.99 -17.89 6.23
N ALA A 135 4.22 -19.20 6.37
CA ALA A 135 5.29 -19.90 5.69
C ALA A 135 5.37 -19.55 4.19
N GLU A 136 6.59 -19.42 3.66
CA GLU A 136 6.87 -19.05 2.27
C GLU A 136 6.32 -17.65 1.88
N ASN A 137 6.19 -16.75 2.86
CA ASN A 137 5.70 -15.39 2.65
C ASN A 137 4.26 -15.31 2.08
N ARG A 138 3.44 -16.31 2.34
CA ARG A 138 2.04 -16.32 1.90
C ARG A 138 1.20 -15.33 2.68
N LEU A 139 0.44 -14.53 1.98
CA LEU A 139 -0.47 -13.56 2.58
C LEU A 139 -1.67 -14.27 3.17
N VAL A 140 -1.92 -14.03 4.47
CA VAL A 140 -3.09 -14.56 5.18
C VAL A 140 -4.10 -13.49 5.58
N GLY A 141 -3.71 -12.24 5.55
CA GLY A 141 -4.59 -11.11 5.85
C GLY A 141 -3.84 -9.82 6.07
N MET A 142 -4.57 -8.84 6.58
CA MET A 142 -4.06 -7.52 6.96
C MET A 142 -4.42 -7.20 8.39
N LEU A 143 -3.53 -6.50 9.08
CA LEU A 143 -3.77 -5.98 10.42
C LEU A 143 -3.62 -4.47 10.40
N GLY A 144 -4.65 -3.75 10.84
CA GLY A 144 -4.62 -2.30 11.01
C GLY A 144 -4.48 -1.89 12.47
N VAL A 145 -4.01 -0.69 12.72
CA VAL A 145 -4.01 -0.09 14.08
C VAL A 145 -5.42 -0.07 14.66
N PHE A 146 -6.41 0.23 13.82
CA PHE A 146 -7.81 0.26 14.26
C PHE A 146 -8.31 -1.12 14.70
N ASP A 147 -7.88 -2.20 14.03
CA ASP A 147 -8.22 -3.56 14.44
C ASP A 147 -7.67 -3.88 15.84
N ILE A 148 -6.46 -3.43 16.14
CA ILE A 148 -5.82 -3.58 17.46
C ILE A 148 -6.62 -2.83 18.52
N ILE A 149 -7.02 -1.59 18.24
CA ILE A 149 -7.85 -0.78 19.14
C ILE A 149 -9.17 -1.48 19.44
N LEU A 150 -9.86 -1.94 18.41
CA LEU A 150 -11.12 -2.67 18.56
C LEU A 150 -10.95 -3.95 19.43
N ALA A 151 -9.89 -4.70 19.19
CA ALA A 151 -9.60 -5.92 19.95
C ALA A 151 -9.40 -5.61 21.43
N ILE A 152 -8.64 -4.56 21.77
CA ILE A 152 -8.42 -4.13 23.17
C ILE A 152 -9.74 -3.72 23.83
N PHE A 153 -10.59 -2.97 23.14
CA PHE A 153 -11.87 -2.51 23.68
C PHE A 153 -12.86 -3.67 23.90
N LYS A 154 -12.85 -4.65 22.99
CA LYS A 154 -13.62 -5.89 23.17
C LYS A 154 -13.14 -6.72 24.35
N GLU A 155 -11.83 -6.90 24.50
CA GLU A 155 -11.24 -7.64 25.62
C GLU A 155 -11.62 -7.02 26.97
N ARG A 156 -11.77 -5.70 27.02
CA ARG A 156 -12.16 -4.98 28.24
C ARG A 156 -13.67 -4.87 28.44
N GLY A 157 -14.48 -5.50 27.57
CA GLY A 157 -15.92 -5.51 27.67
C GLY A 157 -16.59 -4.15 27.39
N ILE A 158 -15.90 -3.25 26.67
CA ILE A 158 -16.43 -1.95 26.26
C ILE A 158 -17.26 -2.08 24.98
N LEU A 159 -16.89 -3.04 24.13
CA LEU A 159 -17.60 -3.38 22.91
C LEU A 159 -18.05 -4.84 22.96
N GLU A 160 -19.19 -5.14 22.28
CA GLU A 160 -19.67 -6.52 22.06
C GLU A 160 -18.90 -7.22 20.94
#